data_4c92bd75d6c4b6f63969bde4d36dc8c3
#
_entry.id   4c92bd75d6c4b6f63969bde4d36dc8c3
#
_cell.length_a   1.000
_cell.length_b   1.000
_cell.length_c   1.000
_cell.angle_alpha   90.00
_cell.angle_beta   90.00
_cell.angle_gamma   90.00
#
_symmetry.space_group_name_H-M   'P 1'
#
loop_
_entity.id
_entity.type
_entity.pdbx_description
1 polymer ?
#
loop_
_entity_poly.entity_id
_entity_poly.type
_entity_poly.pdbx_seq_one_letter_code
_entity_poly.pdbx_strand_id
1 'polypeptide(L)'
;MKRLYRDNVAFAYEDVGSGSQPFLFVHGWTCNHNFFAPQIEYFSRFHRVIAADLCGHGASDAPQRQYTVPEFADDLAWLCGELGVERAVLVGHSMGGVIALQLAATHPELSAAVCLIDSVVFPSDAFIAQLELLGDQLAGAAYIQTLQLAAGALFIETDDPVRKAHVLAEMAKTSQHVAVPAFRNHLLDYDASRVARACRVPIAYIAASNLMADLGQFKQLCPQLVTAQTIGSGHFSLLEVPEQVNAMLERFVKISLPQDRGHAASAFRDGGSLKSGTNVRNTVLEVIGNTPAVRLRSLVTREMADVIVKLEYYNPTGSYKDRMALAMIEGAEARGSLRPGMCVVEYTGGSTGSSLALVCAIKGYRFVPVSSDGFAKEKLQTMRIFGADLRIISSENGQLTPELFRTMIDTARKLSEEPETYYTDQFNNTDAIRGYMEIGNELLDQAGPEIAAFCGGVGTAGMLMGVSRALKARGCRARIVALEPASSPVLTRGKGGPHRVEGIGVGFRPPHLKDSDFDEARTVDEQEARAVARRLAKDEGIFAGTSSAMNVVAALQLAAELGPGKTVATVAVDSGFKYLAGDLYQL
;
A
#
# COMPACT_ATOMS: atom_id res chain seq x y z
N MET A 1 -26.10 5.49 14.75
CA MET A 1 -25.91 4.30 15.57
C MET A 1 -27.12 3.39 15.42
N LYS A 2 -26.92 2.08 15.22
CA LYS A 2 -27.96 1.04 15.09
C LYS A 2 -28.13 0.31 16.43
N ARG A 3 -29.21 -0.44 16.61
CA ARG A 3 -29.45 -1.27 17.81
C ARG A 3 -29.98 -2.63 17.41
N LEU A 4 -29.51 -3.66 18.09
CA LEU A 4 -30.06 -5.02 18.10
C LEU A 4 -30.43 -5.42 19.53
N TYR A 5 -31.36 -6.34 19.66
CA TYR A 5 -31.88 -6.76 20.97
C TYR A 5 -31.65 -8.26 21.19
N ARG A 6 -31.01 -8.59 22.31
CA ARG A 6 -30.85 -9.95 22.81
C ARG A 6 -31.52 -10.02 24.18
N ASP A 7 -32.51 -10.87 24.37
CA ASP A 7 -33.22 -11.05 25.65
C ASP A 7 -33.71 -9.71 26.26
N ASN A 8 -34.29 -8.84 25.47
CA ASN A 8 -34.72 -7.48 25.83
C ASN A 8 -33.61 -6.49 26.24
N VAL A 9 -32.34 -6.82 26.03
CA VAL A 9 -31.20 -5.91 26.22
C VAL A 9 -30.81 -5.33 24.89
N ALA A 10 -30.75 -4.00 24.79
CA ALA A 10 -30.33 -3.30 23.56
C ALA A 10 -28.80 -3.21 23.50
N PHE A 11 -28.24 -3.62 22.36
CA PHE A 11 -26.83 -3.46 21.99
C PHE A 11 -26.71 -2.39 20.91
N ALA A 12 -25.99 -1.33 21.20
CA ALA A 12 -25.74 -0.25 20.27
C ALA A 12 -24.45 -0.53 19.47
N TYR A 13 -24.48 -0.25 18.17
CA TYR A 13 -23.31 -0.48 17.31
C TYR A 13 -23.32 0.44 16.08
N GLU A 14 -22.14 0.61 15.51
CA GLU A 14 -21.94 1.10 14.14
C GLU A 14 -21.61 -0.07 13.22
N ASP A 15 -22.07 0.03 11.97
CA ASP A 15 -21.77 -0.91 10.88
C ASP A 15 -21.68 -0.08 9.62
N VAL A 16 -20.45 0.20 9.20
CA VAL A 16 -20.10 1.16 8.15
C VAL A 16 -19.05 0.58 7.21
N GLY A 17 -18.94 1.17 6.03
CA GLY A 17 -18.01 0.69 5.00
C GLY A 17 -18.47 -0.60 4.33
N SER A 18 -17.63 -1.13 3.44
CA SER A 18 -17.87 -2.38 2.71
C SER A 18 -16.53 -3.01 2.31
N GLY A 19 -16.50 -4.33 2.20
CA GLY A 19 -15.29 -5.08 1.81
C GLY A 19 -15.36 -6.52 2.29
N SER A 20 -14.55 -7.39 1.71
CA SER A 20 -14.54 -8.84 1.99
C SER A 20 -13.94 -9.20 3.35
N GLN A 21 -13.05 -8.36 3.89
CA GLN A 21 -12.43 -8.57 5.20
C GLN A 21 -13.03 -7.61 6.23
N PRO A 22 -13.97 -8.04 7.09
CA PRO A 22 -14.56 -7.19 8.11
C PRO A 22 -13.61 -6.95 9.30
N PHE A 23 -13.79 -5.80 9.96
CA PHE A 23 -13.17 -5.46 11.23
C PHE A 23 -14.22 -5.37 12.33
N LEU A 24 -13.90 -5.88 13.54
CA LEU A 24 -14.67 -5.68 14.75
C LEU A 24 -13.80 -4.93 15.76
N PHE A 25 -14.18 -3.69 16.09
CA PHE A 25 -13.53 -2.89 17.12
C PHE A 25 -14.23 -3.05 18.47
N VAL A 26 -13.44 -3.36 19.51
CA VAL A 26 -13.90 -3.64 20.88
C VAL A 26 -13.22 -2.67 21.84
N HIS A 27 -13.99 -1.77 22.43
CA HIS A 27 -13.48 -0.72 23.30
C HIS A 27 -13.06 -1.24 24.70
N GLY A 28 -12.33 -0.39 25.45
CA GLY A 28 -11.84 -0.70 26.78
C GLY A 28 -12.87 -0.49 27.89
N TRP A 29 -12.42 -0.75 29.13
CA TRP A 29 -13.20 -0.54 30.35
C TRP A 29 -13.71 0.90 30.47
N THR A 30 -14.98 1.08 30.74
CA THR A 30 -15.71 2.37 30.84
C THR A 30 -15.65 3.26 29.58
N CYS A 31 -15.17 2.75 28.46
CA CYS A 31 -15.15 3.43 27.17
C CYS A 31 -16.45 3.17 26.35
N ASN A 32 -16.46 3.60 25.12
CA ASN A 32 -17.51 3.32 24.12
C ASN A 32 -16.88 3.24 22.71
N HIS A 33 -17.67 2.91 21.68
CA HIS A 33 -17.19 2.74 20.30
C HIS A 33 -16.47 3.98 19.74
N ASN A 34 -16.83 5.21 20.18
CA ASN A 34 -16.20 6.45 19.70
C ASN A 34 -14.70 6.57 20.03
N PHE A 35 -14.21 5.76 20.98
CA PHE A 35 -12.78 5.69 21.23
C PHE A 35 -12.01 5.10 20.03
N PHE A 36 -12.70 4.42 19.14
CA PHE A 36 -12.15 3.96 17.85
C PHE A 36 -12.52 4.87 16.67
N ALA A 37 -13.04 6.09 16.87
CA ALA A 37 -13.48 6.95 15.78
C ALA A 37 -12.41 7.15 14.68
N PRO A 38 -11.11 7.39 14.98
CA PRO A 38 -10.08 7.51 13.94
C PRO A 38 -9.85 6.20 13.15
N GLN A 39 -9.97 5.04 13.80
CA GLN A 39 -9.83 3.74 13.17
C GLN A 39 -11.07 3.41 12.33
N ILE A 40 -12.26 3.70 12.83
CA ILE A 40 -13.53 3.53 12.10
C ILE A 40 -13.50 4.35 10.82
N GLU A 41 -13.13 5.64 10.91
CA GLU A 41 -13.01 6.52 9.75
C GLU A 41 -11.97 6.00 8.74
N TYR A 42 -10.83 5.52 9.20
CA TYR A 42 -9.75 5.05 8.33
C TYR A 42 -10.12 3.74 7.63
N PHE A 43 -10.51 2.71 8.39
CA PHE A 43 -10.74 1.36 7.85
C PHE A 43 -12.05 1.21 7.09
N SER A 44 -13.10 2.00 7.41
CA SER A 44 -14.37 1.95 6.67
C SER A 44 -14.28 2.36 5.20
N ARG A 45 -13.19 2.98 4.80
CA ARG A 45 -12.90 3.31 3.38
C ARG A 45 -12.63 2.06 2.53
N PHE A 46 -12.19 0.96 3.15
CA PHE A 46 -11.70 -0.23 2.45
C PHE A 46 -12.32 -1.53 2.98
N HIS A 47 -12.92 -1.50 4.16
CA HIS A 47 -13.43 -2.66 4.89
C HIS A 47 -14.81 -2.40 5.45
N ARG A 48 -15.59 -3.46 5.67
CA ARG A 48 -16.75 -3.38 6.55
C ARG A 48 -16.26 -3.28 7.99
N VAL A 49 -16.71 -2.28 8.72
CA VAL A 49 -16.29 -2.00 10.10
C VAL A 49 -17.50 -2.08 11.02
N ILE A 50 -17.40 -2.92 12.03
CA ILE A 50 -18.35 -3.01 13.14
C ILE A 50 -17.65 -2.48 14.39
N ALA A 51 -18.30 -1.55 15.10
CA ALA A 51 -17.84 -1.05 16.39
C ALA A 51 -19.02 -1.05 17.35
N ALA A 52 -18.95 -1.89 18.38
CA ALA A 52 -20.04 -2.09 19.32
C ALA A 52 -19.77 -1.39 20.65
N ASP A 53 -20.82 -0.82 21.25
CA ASP A 53 -20.82 -0.52 22.69
C ASP A 53 -21.09 -1.82 23.46
N LEU A 54 -20.16 -2.23 24.28
CA LEU A 54 -20.31 -3.41 25.14
C LEU A 54 -21.52 -3.24 26.06
N CYS A 55 -22.14 -4.35 26.47
CA CYS A 55 -23.23 -4.32 27.44
C CYS A 55 -22.84 -3.50 28.68
N GLY A 56 -23.69 -2.58 29.11
CA GLY A 56 -23.42 -1.66 30.21
C GLY A 56 -22.61 -0.41 29.84
N HIS A 57 -22.12 -0.28 28.59
CA HIS A 57 -21.27 0.80 28.16
C HIS A 57 -21.92 1.61 27.03
N GLY A 58 -21.49 2.87 26.90
CA GLY A 58 -21.92 3.75 25.83
C GLY A 58 -23.45 3.90 25.74
N ALA A 59 -24.03 3.56 24.59
CA ALA A 59 -25.47 3.61 24.32
C ALA A 59 -26.17 2.23 24.41
N SER A 60 -25.44 1.18 24.81
CA SER A 60 -26.02 -0.13 25.12
C SER A 60 -26.69 -0.12 26.50
N ASP A 61 -27.70 -0.97 26.69
CA ASP A 61 -28.38 -1.11 27.96
C ASP A 61 -27.44 -1.67 29.04
N ALA A 62 -27.72 -1.34 30.32
CA ALA A 62 -26.92 -1.69 31.50
C ALA A 62 -27.70 -2.56 32.51
N PRO A 63 -28.05 -3.81 32.15
CA PRO A 63 -28.75 -4.71 33.04
C PRO A 63 -27.86 -5.14 34.22
N GLN A 64 -28.48 -5.62 35.31
CA GLN A 64 -27.74 -6.26 36.40
C GLN A 64 -27.19 -7.61 35.95
N ARG A 65 -25.86 -7.73 35.86
CA ARG A 65 -25.15 -8.96 35.46
C ARG A 65 -23.72 -8.97 36.02
N GLN A 66 -22.94 -10.03 35.76
CA GLN A 66 -21.59 -10.16 36.30
C GLN A 66 -20.54 -9.35 35.50
N TYR A 67 -20.81 -9.02 34.23
CA TYR A 67 -19.90 -8.28 33.36
C TYR A 67 -18.52 -8.94 33.22
N THR A 68 -18.52 -10.25 33.00
CA THR A 68 -17.30 -11.05 32.84
C THR A 68 -16.77 -10.98 31.40
N VAL A 69 -15.48 -11.27 31.21
CA VAL A 69 -14.85 -11.34 29.85
C VAL A 69 -15.56 -12.36 28.96
N PRO A 70 -15.91 -13.58 29.43
CA PRO A 70 -16.70 -14.52 28.63
C PRO A 70 -18.09 -14.00 28.23
N GLU A 71 -18.83 -13.35 29.14
CA GLU A 71 -20.14 -12.76 28.79
C GLU A 71 -20.05 -11.69 27.70
N PHE A 72 -19.05 -10.81 27.76
CA PHE A 72 -18.82 -9.83 26.69
C PHE A 72 -18.45 -10.48 25.35
N ALA A 73 -17.63 -11.54 25.39
CA ALA A 73 -17.27 -12.27 24.17
C ALA A 73 -18.49 -12.97 23.56
N ASP A 74 -19.36 -13.58 24.37
CA ASP A 74 -20.60 -14.23 23.92
C ASP A 74 -21.60 -13.21 23.33
N ASP A 75 -21.70 -12.01 23.90
CA ASP A 75 -22.52 -10.92 23.36
C ASP A 75 -22.01 -10.49 21.98
N LEU A 76 -20.70 -10.36 21.82
CA LEU A 76 -20.08 -10.02 20.52
C LEU A 76 -20.24 -11.15 19.51
N ALA A 77 -20.13 -12.42 19.93
CA ALA A 77 -20.37 -13.56 19.06
C ALA A 77 -21.80 -13.57 18.53
N TRP A 78 -22.78 -13.35 19.42
CA TRP A 78 -24.18 -13.19 19.03
C TRP A 78 -24.37 -12.02 18.05
N LEU A 79 -23.81 -10.83 18.34
CA LEU A 79 -23.90 -9.65 17.48
C LEU A 79 -23.32 -9.94 16.08
N CYS A 80 -22.18 -10.60 16.00
CA CYS A 80 -21.57 -11.02 14.73
C CYS A 80 -22.48 -11.96 13.96
N GLY A 81 -23.12 -12.92 14.63
CA GLY A 81 -24.08 -13.83 14.01
C GLY A 81 -25.28 -13.10 13.40
N GLU A 82 -25.91 -12.17 14.13
CA GLU A 82 -27.03 -11.35 13.66
C GLU A 82 -26.65 -10.45 12.47
N LEU A 83 -25.40 -10.00 12.41
CA LEU A 83 -24.88 -9.14 11.34
C LEU A 83 -24.29 -9.93 10.15
N GLY A 84 -24.27 -11.26 10.22
CA GLY A 84 -23.66 -12.10 9.20
C GLY A 84 -22.16 -11.80 9.04
N VAL A 85 -21.46 -11.59 10.16
CA VAL A 85 -20.02 -11.33 10.17
C VAL A 85 -19.26 -12.63 10.35
N GLU A 86 -18.47 -12.97 9.39
CA GLU A 86 -17.58 -14.14 9.41
C GLU A 86 -16.12 -13.68 9.26
N ARG A 87 -15.20 -14.37 9.98
CA ARG A 87 -13.76 -14.15 9.85
C ARG A 87 -13.30 -12.69 9.95
N ALA A 88 -13.78 -11.96 10.96
CA ALA A 88 -13.38 -10.58 11.21
C ALA A 88 -11.95 -10.46 11.74
N VAL A 89 -11.28 -9.35 11.46
CA VAL A 89 -10.12 -8.89 12.24
C VAL A 89 -10.65 -8.27 13.53
N LEU A 90 -10.38 -8.93 14.64
CA LEU A 90 -10.80 -8.46 15.96
C LEU A 90 -9.75 -7.48 16.50
N VAL A 91 -10.13 -6.27 16.81
CA VAL A 91 -9.22 -5.24 17.33
C VAL A 91 -9.79 -4.73 18.65
N GLY A 92 -9.10 -5.00 19.73
CA GLY A 92 -9.54 -4.60 21.06
C GLY A 92 -8.53 -3.69 21.76
N HIS A 93 -9.03 -2.65 22.41
CA HIS A 93 -8.25 -1.76 23.26
C HIS A 93 -8.42 -2.11 24.73
N SER A 94 -7.32 -2.21 25.48
CA SER A 94 -7.36 -2.45 26.92
C SER A 94 -8.18 -3.71 27.27
N MET A 95 -9.24 -3.62 28.08
CA MET A 95 -10.19 -4.71 28.35
C MET A 95 -10.72 -5.34 27.05
N GLY A 96 -11.02 -4.53 26.03
CA GLY A 96 -11.52 -5.01 24.74
C GLY A 96 -10.55 -5.94 24.02
N GLY A 97 -9.24 -5.80 24.22
CA GLY A 97 -8.26 -6.72 23.66
C GLY A 97 -8.30 -8.11 24.30
N VAL A 98 -8.53 -8.18 25.60
CA VAL A 98 -8.72 -9.45 26.32
C VAL A 98 -10.03 -10.12 25.90
N ILE A 99 -11.11 -9.34 25.73
CA ILE A 99 -12.40 -9.82 25.20
C ILE A 99 -12.23 -10.35 23.75
N ALA A 100 -11.49 -9.64 22.90
CA ALA A 100 -11.20 -10.08 21.53
C ALA A 100 -10.40 -11.39 21.50
N LEU A 101 -9.44 -11.57 22.41
CA LEU A 101 -8.67 -12.80 22.55
C LEU A 101 -9.56 -13.97 23.02
N GLN A 102 -10.47 -13.72 23.99
CA GLN A 102 -11.47 -14.69 24.45
C GLN A 102 -12.37 -15.10 23.29
N LEU A 103 -12.92 -14.15 22.55
CA LEU A 103 -13.78 -14.38 21.38
C LEU A 103 -13.06 -15.24 20.32
N ALA A 104 -11.82 -14.91 19.98
CA ALA A 104 -11.05 -15.68 18.99
C ALA A 104 -10.75 -17.12 19.42
N ALA A 105 -10.62 -17.36 20.72
CA ALA A 105 -10.36 -18.70 21.25
C ALA A 105 -11.63 -19.56 21.34
N THR A 106 -12.79 -18.94 21.64
CA THR A 106 -14.06 -19.66 21.81
C THR A 106 -14.88 -19.74 20.53
N HIS A 107 -14.72 -18.79 19.60
CA HIS A 107 -15.41 -18.69 18.33
C HIS A 107 -14.41 -18.48 17.18
N PRO A 108 -13.55 -19.47 16.88
CA PRO A 108 -12.49 -19.34 15.90
C PRO A 108 -13.02 -19.09 14.46
N GLU A 109 -14.24 -19.48 14.16
CA GLU A 109 -14.92 -19.24 12.89
C GLU A 109 -15.19 -17.76 12.64
N LEU A 110 -15.38 -16.96 13.70
CA LEU A 110 -15.62 -15.53 13.61
C LEU A 110 -14.32 -14.71 13.45
N SER A 111 -13.16 -15.34 13.65
CA SER A 111 -11.90 -14.64 13.80
C SER A 111 -10.94 -14.94 12.67
N ALA A 112 -10.50 -13.93 11.93
CA ALA A 112 -9.41 -14.02 10.97
C ALA A 112 -8.05 -13.74 11.61
N ALA A 113 -8.00 -12.74 12.50
CA ALA A 113 -6.83 -12.32 13.27
C ALA A 113 -7.27 -11.53 14.49
N VAL A 114 -6.41 -11.38 15.49
CA VAL A 114 -6.66 -10.59 16.71
C VAL A 114 -5.54 -9.57 16.90
N CYS A 115 -5.89 -8.33 17.21
CA CYS A 115 -4.96 -7.31 17.64
C CYS A 115 -5.39 -6.72 18.99
N LEU A 116 -4.50 -6.80 19.97
CA LEU A 116 -4.64 -6.17 21.27
C LEU A 116 -3.88 -4.84 21.26
N ILE A 117 -4.55 -3.75 21.60
CA ILE A 117 -3.95 -2.43 21.77
C ILE A 117 -3.87 -2.11 23.25
N ASP A 118 -2.66 -2.03 23.76
CA ASP A 118 -2.31 -1.69 25.14
C ASP A 118 -3.19 -2.38 26.21
N SER A 119 -3.38 -3.68 26.04
CA SER A 119 -4.21 -4.51 26.91
C SER A 119 -3.42 -5.08 28.07
N VAL A 120 -4.01 -5.13 29.26
CA VAL A 120 -3.41 -5.78 30.43
C VAL A 120 -3.57 -7.29 30.29
N VAL A 121 -2.49 -7.96 29.89
CA VAL A 121 -2.43 -9.42 29.75
C VAL A 121 -1.26 -9.93 30.57
N PHE A 122 -1.50 -10.88 31.47
CA PHE A 122 -0.50 -11.43 32.38
C PHE A 122 0.18 -10.36 33.25
N PRO A 123 -0.59 -9.62 34.10
CA PRO A 123 -0.02 -8.62 34.98
C PRO A 123 0.87 -9.28 36.05
N SER A 124 1.90 -8.58 36.52
CA SER A 124 2.75 -9.04 37.60
C SER A 124 1.98 -9.05 38.94
N ASP A 125 2.40 -9.90 39.87
CA ASP A 125 1.79 -9.97 41.22
C ASP A 125 1.78 -8.61 41.94
N ALA A 126 2.84 -7.82 41.79
CA ALA A 126 2.92 -6.48 42.36
C ALA A 126 1.88 -5.52 41.74
N PHE A 127 1.59 -5.67 40.45
CA PHE A 127 0.58 -4.87 39.75
C PHE A 127 -0.83 -5.33 40.16
N ILE A 128 -1.06 -6.64 40.30
CA ILE A 128 -2.32 -7.20 40.79
C ILE A 128 -2.67 -6.62 42.16
N ALA A 129 -1.73 -6.58 43.11
CA ALA A 129 -1.96 -6.00 44.45
C ALA A 129 -2.38 -4.51 44.41
N GLN A 130 -1.84 -3.74 43.46
CA GLN A 130 -2.28 -2.35 43.24
C GLN A 130 -3.71 -2.28 42.65
N LEU A 131 -4.05 -3.18 41.76
CA LEU A 131 -5.36 -3.26 41.13
C LEU A 131 -6.43 -3.71 42.14
N GLU A 132 -6.12 -4.62 43.11
CA GLU A 132 -7.01 -5.00 44.20
C GLU A 132 -7.41 -3.79 45.05
N LEU A 133 -6.42 -2.99 45.49
CA LEU A 133 -6.67 -1.76 46.23
C LEU A 133 -7.54 -0.77 45.46
N LEU A 134 -7.25 -0.59 44.18
CA LEU A 134 -8.05 0.27 43.30
C LEU A 134 -9.49 -0.26 43.15
N GLY A 135 -9.67 -1.58 42.99
CA GLY A 135 -10.99 -2.22 42.93
C GLY A 135 -11.84 -1.96 44.16
N ASP A 136 -11.23 -1.99 45.36
CA ASP A 136 -11.91 -1.66 46.63
C ASP A 136 -12.30 -0.18 46.71
N GLN A 137 -11.43 0.72 46.25
CA GLN A 137 -11.72 2.15 46.20
C GLN A 137 -12.83 2.48 45.19
N LEU A 138 -12.85 1.83 44.02
CA LEU A 138 -13.90 1.98 43.01
C LEU A 138 -15.28 1.51 43.52
N ALA A 139 -15.32 0.54 44.42
CA ALA A 139 -16.56 0.07 45.06
C ALA A 139 -17.11 1.06 46.09
N GLY A 140 -16.33 2.05 46.53
CA GLY A 140 -16.72 3.06 47.52
C GLY A 140 -17.61 4.17 46.96
N ALA A 141 -18.06 5.05 47.90
CA ALA A 141 -18.94 6.18 47.55
C ALA A 141 -18.28 7.25 46.66
N ALA A 142 -16.95 7.32 46.63
CA ALA A 142 -16.18 8.26 45.80
C ALA A 142 -15.87 7.72 44.40
N TYR A 143 -16.68 6.80 43.87
CA TYR A 143 -16.47 6.09 42.60
C TYR A 143 -15.99 6.98 41.46
N ILE A 144 -16.70 8.07 41.12
CA ILE A 144 -16.37 8.96 39.99
C ILE A 144 -15.00 9.59 40.18
N GLN A 145 -14.67 10.09 41.37
CA GLN A 145 -13.36 10.70 41.64
C GLN A 145 -12.24 9.67 41.54
N THR A 146 -12.46 8.46 42.10
CA THR A 146 -11.51 7.35 42.03
C THR A 146 -11.27 6.93 40.57
N LEU A 147 -12.35 6.79 39.78
CA LEU A 147 -12.25 6.45 38.36
C LEU A 147 -11.47 7.50 37.58
N GLN A 148 -11.79 8.80 37.76
CA GLN A 148 -11.11 9.89 37.08
C GLN A 148 -9.63 9.98 37.46
N LEU A 149 -9.28 9.74 38.71
CA LEU A 149 -7.90 9.73 39.18
C LEU A 149 -7.12 8.56 38.55
N ALA A 150 -7.69 7.35 38.60
CA ALA A 150 -7.09 6.15 38.01
C ALA A 150 -6.92 6.27 36.49
N ALA A 151 -7.97 6.67 35.79
CA ALA A 151 -7.91 6.91 34.34
C ALA A 151 -6.96 8.07 33.99
N GLY A 152 -6.89 9.11 34.84
CA GLY A 152 -5.97 10.24 34.66
C GLY A 152 -4.48 9.84 34.69
N ALA A 153 -4.14 8.77 35.42
CA ALA A 153 -2.78 8.21 35.48
C ALA A 153 -2.36 7.42 34.23
N LEU A 154 -3.29 7.12 33.33
CA LEU A 154 -3.03 6.40 32.07
C LEU A 154 -2.50 7.31 30.95
N PHE A 155 -2.51 8.63 31.16
CA PHE A 155 -2.01 9.62 30.22
C PHE A 155 -0.54 9.97 30.50
N ILE A 156 0.17 10.39 29.46
CA ILE A 156 1.54 10.91 29.58
C ILE A 156 1.53 12.46 29.58
N GLU A 157 2.66 13.07 29.92
CA GLU A 157 2.76 14.54 30.01
C GLU A 157 2.52 15.28 28.69
N THR A 158 2.81 14.62 27.57
CA THR A 158 2.65 15.18 26.23
C THR A 158 1.23 15.06 25.68
N ASP A 159 0.30 14.43 26.41
CA ASP A 159 -1.08 14.30 25.97
C ASP A 159 -1.81 15.63 25.88
N ASP A 160 -2.68 15.74 24.87
CA ASP A 160 -3.58 16.91 24.71
C ASP A 160 -4.56 17.00 25.89
N PRO A 161 -4.50 18.10 26.68
CA PRO A 161 -5.34 18.26 27.85
C PRO A 161 -6.84 18.32 27.52
N VAL A 162 -7.24 18.78 26.33
CA VAL A 162 -8.64 18.80 25.89
C VAL A 162 -9.13 17.38 25.63
N ARG A 163 -8.33 16.57 24.92
CA ARG A 163 -8.63 15.14 24.70
C ARG A 163 -8.69 14.40 26.03
N LYS A 164 -7.72 14.60 26.92
CA LYS A 164 -7.70 14.02 28.26
C LYS A 164 -8.98 14.30 29.04
N ALA A 165 -9.38 15.56 29.09
CA ALA A 165 -10.62 15.96 29.78
C ALA A 165 -11.86 15.31 29.16
N HIS A 166 -11.93 15.23 27.85
CA HIS A 166 -13.02 14.58 27.13
C HIS A 166 -13.09 13.08 27.44
N VAL A 167 -11.96 12.35 27.38
CA VAL A 167 -11.87 10.93 27.68
C VAL A 167 -12.34 10.65 29.13
N LEU A 168 -11.84 11.41 30.11
CA LEU A 168 -12.23 11.26 31.51
C LEU A 168 -13.73 11.52 31.72
N ALA A 169 -14.31 12.49 31.02
CA ALA A 169 -15.74 12.78 31.08
C ALA A 169 -16.59 11.65 30.46
N GLU A 170 -16.15 11.07 29.34
CA GLU A 170 -16.84 9.92 28.72
C GLU A 170 -16.78 8.69 29.62
N MET A 171 -15.61 8.35 30.16
CA MET A 171 -15.45 7.19 31.08
C MET A 171 -16.33 7.31 32.32
N ALA A 172 -16.48 8.51 32.87
CA ALA A 172 -17.30 8.80 34.04
C ALA A 172 -18.83 8.60 33.84
N LYS A 173 -19.29 8.41 32.59
CA LYS A 173 -20.70 8.10 32.31
C LYS A 173 -21.10 6.66 32.63
N THR A 174 -20.12 5.75 32.69
CA THR A 174 -20.40 4.35 33.03
C THR A 174 -20.78 4.21 34.51
N SER A 175 -21.90 3.56 34.78
CA SER A 175 -22.40 3.39 36.14
C SER A 175 -21.54 2.44 36.98
N GLN A 176 -21.46 2.68 38.29
CA GLN A 176 -20.64 1.90 39.23
C GLN A 176 -20.98 0.40 39.21
N HIS A 177 -22.28 0.04 39.06
CA HIS A 177 -22.73 -1.36 39.03
C HIS A 177 -22.28 -2.12 37.79
N VAL A 178 -21.81 -1.43 36.76
CA VAL A 178 -21.16 -1.98 35.54
C VAL A 178 -19.65 -1.95 35.70
N ALA A 179 -19.11 -0.78 36.03
CA ALA A 179 -17.67 -0.55 36.02
C ALA A 179 -16.91 -1.40 37.03
N VAL A 180 -17.43 -1.56 38.24
CA VAL A 180 -16.74 -2.32 39.32
C VAL A 180 -16.68 -3.81 38.99
N PRO A 181 -17.79 -4.49 38.64
CA PRO A 181 -17.71 -5.90 38.24
C PRO A 181 -16.83 -6.10 37.01
N ALA A 182 -16.97 -5.27 35.97
CA ALA A 182 -16.15 -5.37 34.75
C ALA A 182 -14.64 -5.21 35.05
N PHE A 183 -14.28 -4.29 35.97
CA PHE A 183 -12.90 -4.10 36.40
C PHE A 183 -12.35 -5.35 37.11
N ARG A 184 -13.06 -5.85 38.13
CA ARG A 184 -12.62 -7.01 38.88
C ARG A 184 -12.55 -8.27 38.06
N ASN A 185 -13.60 -8.57 37.28
CA ASN A 185 -13.67 -9.75 36.43
C ASN A 185 -12.69 -9.74 35.25
N HIS A 186 -12.16 -8.58 34.86
CA HIS A 186 -11.16 -8.48 33.79
C HIS A 186 -9.73 -8.54 34.34
N LEU A 187 -9.43 -7.79 35.39
CA LEU A 187 -8.07 -7.56 35.86
C LEU A 187 -7.64 -8.45 37.02
N LEU A 188 -8.58 -8.94 37.85
CA LEU A 188 -8.29 -9.68 39.07
C LEU A 188 -8.70 -11.16 38.96
N ASP A 189 -9.89 -11.44 38.40
CA ASP A 189 -10.49 -12.76 38.44
C ASP A 189 -10.36 -13.55 37.11
N TYR A 190 -9.76 -12.94 36.07
CA TYR A 190 -9.63 -13.56 34.76
C TYR A 190 -8.20 -13.95 34.41
N ASP A 191 -7.99 -15.26 34.19
CA ASP A 191 -6.71 -15.79 33.64
C ASP A 191 -6.81 -16.02 32.13
N ALA A 192 -6.11 -15.20 31.39
CA ALA A 192 -6.02 -15.29 29.91
C ALA A 192 -5.18 -16.49 29.40
N SER A 193 -4.49 -17.24 30.27
CA SER A 193 -3.53 -18.27 29.84
C SER A 193 -4.17 -19.37 29.01
N ARG A 194 -5.40 -19.79 29.39
CA ARG A 194 -6.13 -20.84 28.68
C ARG A 194 -6.51 -20.41 27.27
N VAL A 195 -7.05 -19.20 27.10
CA VAL A 195 -7.49 -18.67 25.80
C VAL A 195 -6.32 -18.29 24.92
N ALA A 196 -5.25 -17.79 25.50
CA ALA A 196 -4.00 -17.54 24.79
C ALA A 196 -3.45 -18.82 24.16
N ARG A 197 -3.39 -19.93 24.92
CA ARG A 197 -2.96 -21.23 24.38
C ARG A 197 -3.92 -21.81 23.34
N ALA A 198 -5.20 -21.53 23.44
CA ALA A 198 -6.22 -22.05 22.54
C ALA A 198 -6.32 -21.25 21.23
N CYS A 199 -5.91 -19.99 21.22
CA CYS A 199 -6.00 -19.12 20.06
C CYS A 199 -5.08 -19.59 18.93
N ARG A 200 -5.66 -19.83 17.74
CA ARG A 200 -4.96 -20.36 16.56
C ARG A 200 -4.79 -19.35 15.44
N VAL A 201 -5.48 -18.21 15.53
CA VAL A 201 -5.36 -17.14 14.53
C VAL A 201 -4.12 -16.30 14.77
N PRO A 202 -3.65 -15.53 13.79
CA PRO A 202 -2.59 -14.54 13.98
C PRO A 202 -2.95 -13.55 15.10
N ILE A 203 -1.98 -13.22 15.96
CA ILE A 203 -2.15 -12.30 17.07
C ILE A 203 -1.12 -11.18 16.98
N ALA A 204 -1.57 -9.93 17.15
CA ALA A 204 -0.71 -8.78 17.36
C ALA A 204 -0.96 -8.15 18.74
N TYR A 205 0.08 -7.55 19.31
CA TYR A 205 -0.01 -6.66 20.45
C TYR A 205 0.68 -5.33 20.11
N ILE A 206 -0.07 -4.24 20.20
CA ILE A 206 0.45 -2.87 20.03
C ILE A 206 0.54 -2.25 21.42
N ALA A 207 1.76 -2.06 21.92
CA ALA A 207 2.02 -1.43 23.20
C ALA A 207 2.01 0.10 23.11
N ALA A 208 1.63 0.78 24.17
CA ALA A 208 1.93 2.19 24.43
C ALA A 208 3.35 2.36 25.01
N SER A 209 3.72 3.59 25.39
CA SER A 209 5.04 3.87 25.97
C SER A 209 5.30 3.11 27.28
N ASN A 210 4.26 2.90 28.09
CA ASN A 210 4.31 2.14 29.33
C ASN A 210 3.68 0.76 29.12
N LEU A 211 4.51 -0.28 29.07
CA LEU A 211 4.04 -1.64 28.84
C LEU A 211 3.28 -2.18 30.07
N MET A 212 2.03 -2.60 29.86
CA MET A 212 1.14 -3.14 30.92
C MET A 212 0.93 -4.67 30.84
N ALA A 213 1.72 -5.37 30.02
CA ALA A 213 1.60 -6.81 29.81
C ALA A 213 2.95 -7.52 29.91
N ASP A 214 2.96 -8.76 30.38
CA ASP A 214 4.13 -9.64 30.21
C ASP A 214 4.11 -10.25 28.80
N LEU A 215 4.79 -9.57 27.86
CA LEU A 215 4.91 -10.03 26.48
C LEU A 215 5.79 -11.28 26.35
N GLY A 216 6.69 -11.54 27.31
CA GLY A 216 7.51 -12.75 27.35
C GLY A 216 6.64 -13.97 27.61
N GLN A 217 5.80 -13.93 28.65
CA GLN A 217 4.82 -14.97 28.94
C GLN A 217 3.80 -15.10 27.81
N PHE A 218 3.30 -14.00 27.26
CA PHE A 218 2.35 -14.04 26.15
C PHE A 218 2.95 -14.73 24.93
N LYS A 219 4.21 -14.44 24.60
CA LYS A 219 4.92 -15.08 23.46
C LYS A 219 5.14 -16.58 23.67
N GLN A 220 5.39 -17.02 24.91
CA GLN A 220 5.50 -18.44 25.25
C GLN A 220 4.18 -19.20 25.02
N LEU A 221 3.06 -18.57 25.37
CA LEU A 221 1.72 -19.15 25.23
C LEU A 221 1.20 -19.07 23.78
N CYS A 222 1.57 -18.02 23.06
CA CYS A 222 1.18 -17.73 21.69
C CYS A 222 2.42 -17.49 20.82
N PRO A 223 3.09 -18.53 20.30
CA PRO A 223 4.29 -18.38 19.46
C PRO A 223 4.08 -17.52 18.22
N GLN A 224 2.83 -17.42 17.71
CA GLN A 224 2.43 -16.56 16.58
C GLN A 224 2.30 -15.07 16.93
N LEU A 225 2.46 -14.65 18.19
CA LEU A 225 2.34 -13.26 18.62
C LEU A 225 3.34 -12.36 17.89
N VAL A 226 2.84 -11.29 17.28
CA VAL A 226 3.63 -10.18 16.73
C VAL A 226 3.47 -8.97 17.64
N THR A 227 4.57 -8.29 17.97
CA THR A 227 4.55 -7.12 18.86
C THR A 227 4.98 -5.86 18.13
N ALA A 228 4.34 -4.75 18.46
CA ALA A 228 4.67 -3.41 18.03
C ALA A 228 4.54 -2.45 19.21
N GLN A 229 5.12 -1.25 19.11
CA GLN A 229 5.02 -0.22 20.12
C GLN A 229 4.87 1.14 19.46
N THR A 230 3.93 1.93 19.93
CA THR A 230 3.76 3.33 19.53
C THR A 230 4.81 4.22 20.20
N ILE A 231 5.21 5.29 19.52
CA ILE A 231 6.17 6.25 20.03
C ILE A 231 5.43 7.47 20.55
N GLY A 232 5.72 7.86 21.80
CA GLY A 232 5.22 9.10 22.38
C GLY A 232 3.71 9.11 22.65
N SER A 233 3.14 7.98 23.07
CA SER A 233 1.72 7.88 23.43
C SER A 233 1.51 7.18 24.78
N GLY A 234 0.43 7.54 25.46
CA GLY A 234 -0.08 6.85 26.63
C GLY A 234 -1.05 5.72 26.26
N HIS A 235 -1.88 5.33 27.23
CA HIS A 235 -2.83 4.21 27.11
C HIS A 235 -3.83 4.36 25.95
N PHE A 236 -4.23 5.60 25.66
CA PHE A 236 -5.19 5.89 24.60
C PHE A 236 -4.52 6.15 23.25
N SER A 237 -3.48 5.39 22.92
CA SER A 237 -2.69 5.50 21.67
C SER A 237 -3.54 5.54 20.39
N LEU A 238 -4.69 4.87 20.39
CA LEU A 238 -5.67 4.87 19.29
C LEU A 238 -6.27 6.27 19.02
N LEU A 239 -6.28 7.16 20.01
CA LEU A 239 -6.73 8.55 19.91
C LEU A 239 -5.57 9.54 19.81
N GLU A 240 -4.42 9.23 20.44
CA GLU A 240 -3.28 10.11 20.54
C GLU A 240 -2.42 10.12 19.27
N VAL A 241 -2.17 8.93 18.74
CA VAL A 241 -1.32 8.69 17.55
C VAL A 241 -2.01 7.72 16.58
N PRO A 242 -3.24 8.05 16.13
CA PRO A 242 -4.07 7.14 15.34
C PRO A 242 -3.39 6.70 14.04
N GLU A 243 -2.53 7.53 13.43
CA GLU A 243 -1.78 7.21 12.24
C GLU A 243 -0.78 6.07 12.47
N GLN A 244 -0.14 6.00 13.65
CA GLN A 244 0.76 4.90 14.00
C GLN A 244 -0.03 3.61 14.21
N VAL A 245 -1.12 3.68 14.97
CA VAL A 245 -1.99 2.52 15.26
C VAL A 245 -2.59 1.98 13.95
N ASN A 246 -3.11 2.84 13.08
CA ASN A 246 -3.70 2.44 11.80
C ASN A 246 -2.67 1.76 10.90
N ALA A 247 -1.46 2.33 10.77
CA ALA A 247 -0.38 1.74 9.97
C ALA A 247 0.07 0.37 10.51
N MET A 248 0.14 0.21 11.84
CA MET A 248 0.49 -1.07 12.48
C MET A 248 -0.59 -2.12 12.25
N LEU A 249 -1.88 -1.76 12.41
CA LEU A 249 -3.02 -2.64 12.14
C LEU A 249 -3.06 -3.07 10.67
N GLU A 250 -2.95 -2.13 9.75
CA GLU A 250 -2.92 -2.41 8.30
C GLU A 250 -1.77 -3.35 7.95
N ARG A 251 -0.59 -3.09 8.50
CA ARG A 251 0.58 -3.95 8.30
C ARG A 251 0.36 -5.34 8.86
N PHE A 252 -0.20 -5.44 10.07
CA PHE A 252 -0.51 -6.73 10.68
C PHE A 252 -1.47 -7.55 9.82
N VAL A 253 -2.57 -6.96 9.38
CA VAL A 253 -3.55 -7.63 8.51
C VAL A 253 -2.89 -8.10 7.20
N LYS A 254 -2.10 -7.24 6.57
CA LYS A 254 -1.41 -7.53 5.30
C LYS A 254 -0.44 -8.73 5.40
N ILE A 255 0.24 -8.89 6.55
CA ILE A 255 1.20 -9.99 6.73
C ILE A 255 0.58 -11.27 7.28
N SER A 256 -0.60 -11.17 7.92
CA SER A 256 -1.20 -12.26 8.68
C SER A 256 -2.33 -12.97 7.95
N LEU A 257 -3.04 -12.26 7.07
CA LEU A 257 -4.17 -12.82 6.34
C LEU A 257 -3.79 -13.10 4.88
N PRO A 258 -4.18 -14.28 4.34
CA PRO A 258 -4.06 -14.54 2.91
C PRO A 258 -4.89 -13.48 2.18
N GLN A 259 -4.25 -12.68 1.33
CA GLN A 259 -5.03 -11.88 0.39
C GLN A 259 -5.72 -12.87 -0.55
N ASP A 260 -7.03 -12.72 -0.76
CA ASP A 260 -7.78 -13.47 -1.76
C ASP A 260 -7.16 -13.21 -3.14
N ARG A 261 -6.14 -13.98 -3.47
CA ARG A 261 -5.63 -14.12 -4.82
C ARG A 261 -6.52 -15.18 -5.48
N GLY A 262 -7.57 -14.72 -6.15
CA GLY A 262 -8.29 -15.57 -7.07
C GLY A 262 -7.30 -16.30 -7.98
N HIS A 263 -7.20 -17.63 -7.80
CA HIS A 263 -6.59 -18.62 -8.66
C HIS A 263 -5.25 -18.28 -9.35
N ALA A 264 -4.15 -18.56 -8.65
CA ALA A 264 -2.93 -19.12 -9.26
C ALA A 264 -2.07 -19.72 -8.13
N ALA A 265 -2.38 -20.94 -7.73
CA ALA A 265 -1.50 -21.75 -6.90
C ALA A 265 -1.24 -23.06 -7.63
N SER A 266 -0.05 -23.22 -8.17
CA SER A 266 0.72 -24.46 -8.07
C SER A 266 2.11 -24.27 -8.66
N ALA A 267 3.06 -24.68 -7.89
CA ALA A 267 4.46 -24.91 -8.20
C ALA A 267 5.43 -23.85 -7.66
N PHE A 268 5.73 -23.99 -6.39
CA PHE A 268 7.12 -23.99 -5.91
C PHE A 268 7.11 -24.62 -4.50
N ARG A 269 7.33 -25.93 -4.43
CA ARG A 269 7.85 -26.61 -3.23
C ARG A 269 9.36 -26.65 -3.38
N ASP A 270 10.05 -26.06 -2.45
CA ASP A 270 11.04 -26.61 -1.56
C ASP A 270 11.98 -25.54 -1.01
N GLY A 271 12.17 -25.60 0.29
CA GLY A 271 13.41 -25.20 0.93
C GLY A 271 13.44 -23.88 1.67
N GLY A 272 13.27 -23.93 3.00
CA GLY A 272 13.86 -22.97 3.90
C GLY A 272 12.89 -22.02 4.61
N SER A 273 12.45 -22.45 5.79
CA SER A 273 11.82 -21.62 6.82
C SER A 273 12.70 -20.42 7.14
N LEU A 274 12.29 -19.20 6.75
CA LEU A 274 12.88 -17.95 7.22
C LEU A 274 11.95 -17.29 8.24
N LYS A 275 12.55 -16.87 9.35
CA LYS A 275 11.93 -16.27 10.53
C LYS A 275 11.04 -15.09 10.15
N SER A 276 9.76 -15.10 10.56
CA SER A 276 8.82 -13.99 10.45
C SER A 276 9.31 -12.80 11.29
N GLY A 277 9.48 -11.63 10.68
CA GLY A 277 9.81 -10.40 11.39
C GLY A 277 10.69 -9.39 10.67
N THR A 278 10.93 -9.57 9.37
CA THR A 278 11.77 -8.62 8.62
C THR A 278 10.98 -8.03 7.44
N ASN A 279 11.17 -6.72 7.17
CA ASN A 279 10.80 -6.07 5.90
C ASN A 279 11.65 -6.61 4.72
N VAL A 280 12.23 -7.79 4.87
CA VAL A 280 13.04 -8.45 3.85
C VAL A 280 12.11 -9.08 2.83
N ARG A 281 12.28 -8.71 1.56
CA ARG A 281 11.62 -9.35 0.42
C ARG A 281 12.39 -10.63 0.04
N ASN A 282 11.66 -11.64 -0.43
CA ASN A 282 12.29 -12.90 -0.84
C ASN A 282 13.05 -12.74 -2.16
N THR A 283 12.64 -11.80 -2.99
CA THR A 283 13.28 -11.52 -4.28
C THR A 283 13.19 -10.02 -4.61
N VAL A 284 14.15 -9.53 -5.37
CA VAL A 284 14.13 -8.15 -5.88
C VAL A 284 12.91 -7.85 -6.75
N LEU A 285 12.27 -8.86 -7.36
CA LEU A 285 11.04 -8.68 -8.14
C LEU A 285 9.86 -8.18 -7.28
N GLU A 286 9.83 -8.50 -6.00
CA GLU A 286 8.83 -8.02 -5.04
C GLU A 286 9.02 -6.54 -4.63
N VAL A 287 10.12 -5.92 -5.06
CA VAL A 287 10.40 -4.48 -4.85
C VAL A 287 9.86 -3.64 -6.00
N ILE A 288 9.49 -4.27 -7.13
CA ILE A 288 8.92 -3.57 -8.29
C ILE A 288 7.56 -3.00 -7.92
N GLY A 289 7.36 -1.71 -8.15
CA GLY A 289 6.14 -0.99 -7.81
C GLY A 289 6.17 -0.31 -6.44
N ASN A 290 5.02 0.17 -5.99
CA ASN A 290 4.87 0.98 -4.77
C ASN A 290 5.88 2.14 -4.69
N THR A 291 6.16 2.77 -5.83
CA THR A 291 7.10 3.88 -5.92
C THR A 291 6.54 5.14 -5.27
N PRO A 292 7.37 6.02 -4.69
CA PRO A 292 6.89 7.26 -4.11
C PRO A 292 6.36 8.23 -5.17
N ALA A 293 5.46 9.14 -4.76
CA ALA A 293 5.05 10.31 -5.52
C ALA A 293 5.39 11.57 -4.73
N VAL A 294 5.83 12.62 -5.40
CA VAL A 294 6.20 13.90 -4.78
C VAL A 294 5.47 15.05 -5.46
N ARG A 295 5.12 16.07 -4.68
CA ARG A 295 4.57 17.33 -5.16
C ARG A 295 5.70 18.31 -5.45
N LEU A 296 5.73 18.89 -6.64
CA LEU A 296 6.66 19.94 -6.99
C LEU A 296 6.39 21.21 -6.17
N ARG A 297 7.46 21.91 -5.80
CA ARG A 297 7.39 23.13 -4.95
C ARG A 297 8.02 24.35 -5.62
N SER A 298 9.19 24.16 -6.22
CA SER A 298 10.01 25.26 -6.74
C SER A 298 9.67 25.60 -8.18
N LEU A 299 9.09 24.66 -8.94
CA LEU A 299 8.71 24.83 -10.35
C LEU A 299 7.25 25.25 -10.53
N VAL A 300 6.44 25.20 -9.48
CA VAL A 300 5.00 25.53 -9.49
C VAL A 300 4.78 26.84 -8.76
N THR A 301 3.96 27.75 -9.33
CA THR A 301 3.55 29.01 -8.68
C THR A 301 2.18 28.88 -8.01
N ARG A 302 1.79 29.88 -7.22
CA ARG A 302 0.50 29.87 -6.49
C ARG A 302 -0.73 29.97 -7.41
N GLU A 303 -0.53 30.42 -8.65
CA GLU A 303 -1.57 30.54 -9.66
C GLU A 303 -1.78 29.24 -10.47
N MET A 304 -0.93 28.24 -10.26
CA MET A 304 -0.97 26.95 -10.96
C MET A 304 -1.69 25.88 -10.12
N ALA A 305 -2.12 24.83 -10.79
CA ALA A 305 -2.53 23.58 -10.14
C ALA A 305 -1.33 22.89 -9.48
N ASP A 306 -1.58 22.04 -8.50
CA ASP A 306 -0.55 21.15 -7.94
C ASP A 306 -0.02 20.19 -9.00
N VAL A 307 1.29 19.98 -9.05
CA VAL A 307 1.91 18.98 -9.91
C VAL A 307 2.51 17.86 -9.06
N ILE A 308 2.01 16.64 -9.26
CA ILE A 308 2.49 15.42 -8.61
C ILE A 308 3.29 14.59 -9.60
N VAL A 309 4.51 14.23 -9.22
CA VAL A 309 5.41 13.41 -10.03
C VAL A 309 5.62 12.05 -9.36
N LYS A 310 5.19 10.98 -10.03
CA LYS A 310 5.41 9.59 -9.61
C LYS A 310 6.84 9.17 -9.94
N LEU A 311 7.65 8.84 -8.94
CA LEU A 311 9.09 8.57 -9.09
C LEU A 311 9.35 7.12 -9.50
N GLU A 312 9.08 6.78 -10.74
CA GLU A 312 9.19 5.41 -11.26
C GLU A 312 10.64 4.89 -11.37
N TYR A 313 11.63 5.76 -11.24
CA TYR A 313 13.03 5.35 -11.15
C TYR A 313 13.43 4.69 -9.82
N TYR A 314 12.53 4.61 -8.84
CA TYR A 314 12.72 3.80 -7.63
C TYR A 314 12.54 2.31 -7.86
N ASN A 315 12.09 1.88 -9.02
CA ASN A 315 12.12 0.46 -9.38
C ASN A 315 13.58 -0.05 -9.50
N PRO A 316 13.85 -1.35 -9.33
CA PRO A 316 15.20 -1.93 -9.24
C PRO A 316 16.18 -1.58 -10.36
N THR A 317 15.70 -1.53 -11.63
CA THR A 317 16.58 -1.10 -12.74
C THR A 317 16.59 0.42 -12.93
N GLY A 318 15.95 1.18 -12.04
CA GLY A 318 15.81 2.62 -12.17
C GLY A 318 14.86 3.02 -13.31
N SER A 319 13.77 2.27 -13.54
CA SER A 319 12.80 2.56 -14.59
C SER A 319 11.43 1.91 -14.35
N TYR A 320 10.36 2.59 -14.80
CA TYR A 320 9.00 2.03 -14.84
C TYR A 320 8.88 0.76 -15.70
N LYS A 321 9.86 0.49 -16.57
CA LYS A 321 9.89 -0.69 -17.43
C LYS A 321 9.94 -2.01 -16.66
N ASP A 322 10.38 -1.99 -15.40
CA ASP A 322 10.37 -3.18 -14.54
C ASP A 322 8.97 -3.73 -14.36
N ARG A 323 7.97 -2.85 -14.20
CA ARG A 323 6.55 -3.25 -14.08
C ARG A 323 6.05 -3.99 -15.32
N MET A 324 6.36 -3.45 -16.49
CA MET A 324 5.99 -4.05 -17.77
C MET A 324 6.70 -5.39 -17.97
N ALA A 325 8.01 -5.45 -17.73
CA ALA A 325 8.80 -6.65 -17.90
C ALA A 325 8.29 -7.80 -17.03
N LEU A 326 8.05 -7.53 -15.75
CA LEU A 326 7.49 -8.52 -14.82
C LEU A 326 6.11 -9.00 -15.29
N ALA A 327 5.21 -8.09 -15.64
CA ALA A 327 3.86 -8.43 -16.07
C ALA A 327 3.84 -9.25 -17.38
N MET A 328 4.72 -8.96 -18.35
CA MET A 328 4.81 -9.71 -19.60
C MET A 328 5.30 -11.15 -19.37
N ILE A 329 6.32 -11.32 -18.53
CA ILE A 329 6.86 -12.66 -18.21
C ILE A 329 5.83 -13.45 -17.40
N GLU A 330 5.28 -12.90 -16.33
CA GLU A 330 4.28 -13.60 -15.50
C GLU A 330 2.98 -13.89 -16.26
N GLY A 331 2.56 -13.01 -17.14
CA GLY A 331 1.42 -13.25 -18.02
C GLY A 331 1.67 -14.40 -18.99
N ALA A 332 2.88 -14.49 -19.56
CA ALA A 332 3.26 -15.61 -20.43
C ALA A 332 3.36 -16.94 -19.69
N GLU A 333 3.92 -16.95 -18.48
CA GLU A 333 3.95 -18.13 -17.58
C GLU A 333 2.53 -18.61 -17.27
N ALA A 334 1.65 -17.69 -16.87
CA ALA A 334 0.26 -18.02 -16.50
C ALA A 334 -0.54 -18.64 -17.67
N ARG A 335 -0.22 -18.26 -18.91
CA ARG A 335 -0.85 -18.83 -20.12
C ARG A 335 -0.14 -20.10 -20.64
N GLY A 336 0.99 -20.50 -20.04
CA GLY A 336 1.81 -21.60 -20.53
C GLY A 336 2.57 -21.29 -21.83
N SER A 337 2.60 -20.04 -22.27
CA SER A 337 3.36 -19.59 -23.45
C SER A 337 4.86 -19.47 -23.18
N LEU A 338 5.24 -19.31 -21.92
CA LEU A 338 6.62 -19.33 -21.44
C LEU A 338 6.73 -20.40 -20.33
N ARG A 339 7.66 -21.33 -20.48
CA ARG A 339 7.89 -22.44 -19.55
C ARG A 339 9.37 -22.48 -19.15
N PRO A 340 9.71 -23.07 -17.99
CA PRO A 340 11.10 -23.26 -17.58
C PRO A 340 11.96 -23.88 -18.68
N GLY A 341 13.15 -23.33 -18.90
CA GLY A 341 14.09 -23.77 -19.96
C GLY A 341 13.95 -23.06 -21.28
N MET A 342 12.84 -22.35 -21.53
CA MET A 342 12.67 -21.54 -22.76
C MET A 342 13.56 -20.29 -22.75
N CYS A 343 13.79 -19.77 -23.96
CA CYS A 343 14.52 -18.53 -24.21
C CYS A 343 13.55 -17.38 -24.44
N VAL A 344 13.79 -16.23 -23.79
CA VAL A 344 13.04 -15.00 -24.00
C VAL A 344 13.79 -14.12 -25.01
N VAL A 345 13.08 -13.53 -25.98
CA VAL A 345 13.63 -12.61 -26.99
C VAL A 345 12.85 -11.31 -26.99
N GLU A 346 13.54 -10.19 -27.13
CA GLU A 346 12.93 -8.86 -27.37
C GLU A 346 13.92 -7.98 -28.14
N TYR A 347 13.41 -7.13 -29.04
CA TYR A 347 14.22 -6.03 -29.53
C TYR A 347 14.08 -4.82 -28.61
N THR A 348 15.16 -4.13 -28.32
CA THR A 348 15.12 -3.05 -27.34
C THR A 348 16.24 -2.05 -27.48
N GLY A 349 15.90 -0.76 -27.32
CA GLY A 349 16.87 0.33 -27.24
C GLY A 349 17.45 0.57 -25.84
N GLY A 350 17.06 -0.19 -24.82
CA GLY A 350 17.65 0.06 -23.50
C GLY A 350 16.83 -0.35 -22.28
N SER A 351 16.00 0.53 -21.71
CA SER A 351 15.37 0.27 -20.40
C SER A 351 14.49 -0.98 -20.37
N THR A 352 13.75 -1.31 -21.44
CA THR A 352 12.99 -2.57 -21.55
C THR A 352 13.93 -3.78 -21.46
N GLY A 353 15.07 -3.72 -22.17
CA GLY A 353 16.06 -4.81 -22.13
C GLY A 353 16.69 -4.99 -20.77
N SER A 354 17.04 -3.90 -20.08
CA SER A 354 17.55 -3.97 -18.70
C SER A 354 16.54 -4.60 -17.74
N SER A 355 15.26 -4.23 -17.89
CA SER A 355 14.19 -4.75 -17.04
C SER A 355 13.88 -6.22 -17.32
N LEU A 356 13.81 -6.62 -18.60
CA LEU A 356 13.63 -8.03 -18.96
C LEU A 356 14.85 -8.88 -18.54
N ALA A 357 16.06 -8.35 -18.68
CA ALA A 357 17.27 -9.04 -18.22
C ALA A 357 17.24 -9.31 -16.72
N LEU A 358 16.82 -8.34 -15.90
CA LEU A 358 16.62 -8.52 -14.46
C LEU A 358 15.58 -9.60 -14.18
N VAL A 359 14.39 -9.51 -14.79
CA VAL A 359 13.29 -10.46 -14.53
C VAL A 359 13.68 -11.88 -14.95
N CYS A 360 14.28 -12.02 -16.15
CA CYS A 360 14.72 -13.30 -16.65
C CYS A 360 15.83 -13.93 -15.79
N ALA A 361 16.80 -13.12 -15.35
CA ALA A 361 17.86 -13.59 -14.46
C ALA A 361 17.31 -14.19 -13.16
N ILE A 362 16.35 -13.51 -12.51
CA ILE A 362 15.76 -13.97 -11.25
C ILE A 362 14.84 -15.18 -11.45
N LYS A 363 14.10 -15.23 -12.57
CA LYS A 363 13.18 -16.34 -12.88
C LYS A 363 13.87 -17.54 -13.57
N GLY A 364 15.16 -17.43 -13.87
CA GLY A 364 15.96 -18.51 -14.47
C GLY A 364 15.74 -18.70 -15.97
N TYR A 365 15.30 -17.67 -16.69
CA TYR A 365 15.17 -17.71 -18.15
C TYR A 365 16.43 -17.19 -18.85
N ARG A 366 16.82 -17.84 -19.93
CA ARG A 366 17.78 -17.26 -20.88
C ARG A 366 17.11 -16.06 -21.58
N PHE A 367 17.81 -14.94 -21.71
CA PHE A 367 17.31 -13.75 -22.40
C PHE A 367 18.25 -13.31 -23.51
N VAL A 368 17.70 -13.11 -24.71
CA VAL A 368 18.41 -12.66 -25.91
C VAL A 368 17.83 -11.30 -26.37
N PRO A 369 18.30 -10.17 -25.85
CA PRO A 369 17.93 -8.87 -26.35
C PRO A 369 18.64 -8.58 -27.69
N VAL A 370 17.86 -8.13 -28.68
CA VAL A 370 18.37 -7.58 -29.93
C VAL A 370 18.45 -6.07 -29.78
N SER A 371 19.67 -5.51 -29.83
CA SER A 371 19.93 -4.09 -29.60
C SER A 371 20.95 -3.56 -30.58
N SER A 372 21.38 -2.30 -30.44
CA SER A 372 22.38 -1.68 -31.28
C SER A 372 23.41 -0.90 -30.48
N ASP A 373 24.62 -0.75 -31.04
CA ASP A 373 25.68 0.10 -30.52
C ASP A 373 25.36 1.62 -30.62
N GLY A 374 24.28 1.98 -31.29
CA GLY A 374 23.74 3.35 -31.28
C GLY A 374 23.03 3.75 -30.00
N PHE A 375 22.75 2.81 -29.07
CA PHE A 375 22.14 3.10 -27.78
C PHE A 375 23.18 3.30 -26.66
N ALA A 376 22.74 3.89 -25.55
CA ALA A 376 23.59 4.18 -24.39
C ALA A 376 24.34 2.93 -23.89
N LYS A 377 25.66 3.03 -23.76
CA LYS A 377 26.55 1.93 -23.36
C LYS A 377 26.16 1.35 -21.99
N GLU A 378 25.73 2.18 -21.05
CA GLU A 378 25.30 1.81 -19.71
C GLU A 378 24.11 0.84 -19.73
N LYS A 379 23.16 1.08 -20.64
CA LYS A 379 21.98 0.19 -20.82
C LYS A 379 22.39 -1.16 -21.40
N LEU A 380 23.30 -1.18 -22.37
CA LEU A 380 23.84 -2.41 -22.93
C LEU A 380 24.66 -3.20 -21.90
N GLN A 381 25.46 -2.50 -21.09
CA GLN A 381 26.23 -3.13 -20.01
C GLN A 381 25.29 -3.71 -18.93
N THR A 382 24.23 -3.00 -18.56
CA THR A 382 23.24 -3.48 -17.58
C THR A 382 22.63 -4.82 -18.01
N MET A 383 22.25 -4.95 -19.29
CA MET A 383 21.73 -6.22 -19.82
C MET A 383 22.75 -7.36 -19.69
N ARG A 384 24.04 -7.10 -20.04
CA ARG A 384 25.12 -8.09 -19.91
C ARG A 384 25.38 -8.49 -18.46
N ILE A 385 25.37 -7.53 -17.54
CA ILE A 385 25.58 -7.80 -16.09
C ILE A 385 24.49 -8.72 -15.55
N PHE A 386 23.25 -8.58 -15.99
CA PHE A 386 22.16 -9.49 -15.67
C PHE A 386 22.19 -10.82 -16.45
N GLY A 387 23.25 -11.08 -17.21
CA GLY A 387 23.44 -12.37 -17.89
C GLY A 387 22.73 -12.51 -19.25
N ALA A 388 22.25 -11.43 -19.84
CA ALA A 388 21.63 -11.48 -21.16
C ALA A 388 22.64 -11.74 -22.30
N ASP A 389 22.27 -12.60 -23.25
CA ASP A 389 23.04 -12.88 -24.49
C ASP A 389 22.73 -11.81 -25.56
N LEU A 390 23.39 -10.67 -25.45
CA LEU A 390 23.09 -9.46 -26.20
C LEU A 390 23.49 -9.58 -27.68
N ARG A 391 22.51 -9.49 -28.60
CA ARG A 391 22.70 -9.41 -30.04
C ARG A 391 22.76 -7.96 -30.48
N ILE A 392 23.94 -7.51 -30.94
CA ILE A 392 24.18 -6.15 -31.42
C ILE A 392 24.02 -6.08 -32.93
N ILE A 393 23.14 -5.20 -33.38
CA ILE A 393 23.04 -4.74 -34.79
C ILE A 393 23.81 -3.44 -34.89
N SER A 394 24.80 -3.41 -35.77
CA SER A 394 25.66 -2.22 -35.97
C SER A 394 24.86 -1.06 -36.52
N SER A 395 25.01 0.11 -35.91
CA SER A 395 24.47 1.37 -36.40
C SER A 395 25.42 2.04 -37.39
N GLU A 396 24.91 2.87 -38.27
CA GLU A 396 25.72 3.74 -39.10
C GLU A 396 26.11 4.99 -38.32
N ASN A 397 27.39 5.11 -37.98
CA ASN A 397 27.93 6.24 -37.21
C ASN A 397 27.17 6.54 -35.87
N GLY A 398 26.64 5.52 -35.18
CA GLY A 398 25.87 5.67 -33.97
C GLY A 398 24.47 6.25 -34.18
N GLN A 399 23.96 6.31 -35.41
CA GLN A 399 22.64 6.86 -35.70
C GLN A 399 21.53 5.82 -35.57
N LEU A 400 20.43 6.23 -35.01
CA LEU A 400 19.21 5.43 -34.88
C LEU A 400 18.30 5.73 -36.10
N THR A 401 18.35 4.86 -37.11
CA THR A 401 17.56 5.01 -38.33
C THR A 401 16.34 4.08 -38.35
N PRO A 402 15.29 4.39 -39.13
CA PRO A 402 14.15 3.50 -39.32
C PRO A 402 14.55 2.10 -39.81
N GLU A 403 15.58 2.00 -40.65
CA GLU A 403 16.14 0.75 -41.17
C GLU A 403 16.77 -0.09 -40.07
N LEU A 404 17.51 0.55 -39.18
CA LEU A 404 18.09 -0.12 -38.00
C LEU A 404 17.01 -0.73 -37.12
N PHE A 405 15.94 0.02 -36.82
CA PHE A 405 14.81 -0.49 -36.03
C PHE A 405 14.12 -1.67 -36.72
N ARG A 406 13.90 -1.59 -38.06
CA ARG A 406 13.32 -2.72 -38.80
C ARG A 406 14.22 -3.96 -38.72
N THR A 407 15.52 -3.80 -38.91
CA THR A 407 16.49 -4.90 -38.84
C THR A 407 16.50 -5.55 -37.44
N MET A 408 16.42 -4.74 -36.36
CA MET A 408 16.34 -5.24 -35.00
C MET A 408 15.05 -6.04 -34.76
N ILE A 409 13.90 -5.50 -35.20
CA ILE A 409 12.58 -6.15 -35.07
C ILE A 409 12.58 -7.48 -35.85
N ASP A 410 13.03 -7.46 -37.10
CA ASP A 410 13.06 -8.66 -37.97
C ASP A 410 14.01 -9.72 -37.41
N THR A 411 15.14 -9.28 -36.84
CA THR A 411 16.08 -10.21 -36.18
C THR A 411 15.44 -10.84 -34.94
N ALA A 412 14.77 -10.07 -34.08
CA ALA A 412 14.07 -10.59 -32.89
C ALA A 412 12.94 -11.56 -33.30
N ARG A 413 12.20 -11.23 -34.36
CA ARG A 413 11.13 -12.09 -34.89
C ARG A 413 11.70 -13.41 -35.43
N LYS A 414 12.79 -13.38 -36.22
CA LYS A 414 13.46 -14.61 -36.66
C LYS A 414 13.95 -15.49 -35.54
N LEU A 415 14.54 -14.89 -34.50
CA LEU A 415 14.95 -15.63 -33.30
C LEU A 415 13.77 -16.26 -32.56
N SER A 416 12.59 -15.62 -32.60
CA SER A 416 11.38 -16.17 -31.97
C SER A 416 10.76 -17.37 -32.71
N GLU A 417 11.18 -17.64 -33.95
CA GLU A 417 10.79 -18.84 -34.71
C GLU A 417 11.57 -20.10 -34.28
N GLU A 418 12.67 -19.91 -33.52
CA GLU A 418 13.43 -21.03 -32.97
C GLU A 418 12.60 -21.80 -31.91
N PRO A 419 12.71 -23.14 -31.85
CA PRO A 419 12.01 -23.94 -30.81
C PRO A 419 12.33 -23.44 -29.39
N GLU A 420 11.34 -23.54 -28.48
CA GLU A 420 11.47 -23.15 -27.09
C GLU A 420 11.87 -21.67 -26.90
N THR A 421 11.39 -20.79 -27.79
CA THR A 421 11.62 -19.34 -27.72
C THR A 421 10.30 -18.59 -27.57
N TYR A 422 10.29 -17.58 -26.71
CA TYR A 422 9.17 -16.68 -26.45
C TYR A 422 9.55 -15.23 -26.78
N TYR A 423 8.83 -14.60 -27.69
CA TYR A 423 8.96 -13.18 -28.02
C TYR A 423 8.01 -12.34 -27.18
N THR A 424 8.53 -11.42 -26.38
CA THR A 424 7.71 -10.60 -25.47
C THR A 424 6.85 -9.58 -26.19
N ASP A 425 7.28 -9.08 -27.36
CA ASP A 425 6.56 -8.15 -28.24
C ASP A 425 5.94 -6.95 -27.51
N GLN A 426 6.77 -6.12 -26.90
CA GLN A 426 6.36 -5.01 -26.03
C GLN A 426 5.36 -4.02 -26.69
N PHE A 427 5.24 -3.99 -28.01
CA PHE A 427 4.31 -3.11 -28.73
C PHE A 427 2.90 -3.70 -28.88
N ASN A 428 2.74 -5.01 -28.78
CA ASN A 428 1.44 -5.69 -28.93
C ASN A 428 1.01 -6.45 -27.66
N ASN A 429 1.92 -6.68 -26.73
CA ASN A 429 1.65 -7.46 -25.52
C ASN A 429 0.78 -6.68 -24.52
N THR A 430 -0.46 -7.13 -24.33
CA THR A 430 -1.43 -6.49 -23.44
C THR A 430 -1.10 -6.61 -21.96
N ASP A 431 -0.26 -7.60 -21.55
CA ASP A 431 0.21 -7.70 -20.17
C ASP A 431 1.08 -6.49 -19.78
N ALA A 432 1.76 -5.88 -20.76
CA ALA A 432 2.49 -4.63 -20.54
C ALA A 432 1.58 -3.53 -19.99
N ILE A 433 0.38 -3.38 -20.57
CA ILE A 433 -0.61 -2.40 -20.10
C ILE A 433 -1.06 -2.73 -18.68
N ARG A 434 -1.32 -4.01 -18.37
CA ARG A 434 -1.71 -4.46 -17.04
C ARG A 434 -0.65 -4.12 -15.98
N GLY A 435 0.63 -4.34 -16.29
CA GLY A 435 1.72 -3.96 -15.39
C GLY A 435 1.77 -2.46 -15.10
N TYR A 436 1.41 -1.63 -16.07
CA TYR A 436 1.38 -0.18 -15.88
C TYR A 436 0.10 0.36 -15.23
N MET A 437 -1.00 -0.41 -15.18
CA MET A 437 -2.21 0.01 -14.45
C MET A 437 -1.92 0.26 -12.98
N GLU A 438 -0.95 -0.44 -12.40
CA GLU A 438 -0.55 -0.24 -11.00
C GLU A 438 -0.01 1.17 -10.73
N ILE A 439 0.59 1.85 -11.72
CA ILE A 439 0.98 3.27 -11.59
C ILE A 439 -0.25 4.16 -11.33
N GLY A 440 -1.32 3.92 -12.08
CA GLY A 440 -2.58 4.67 -11.93
C GLY A 440 -3.29 4.37 -10.61
N ASN A 441 -3.30 3.10 -10.18
CA ASN A 441 -3.85 2.70 -8.88
C ASN A 441 -3.09 3.37 -7.73
N GLU A 442 -1.76 3.29 -7.74
CA GLU A 442 -0.90 3.91 -6.73
C GLU A 442 -1.02 5.43 -6.72
N LEU A 443 -1.15 6.09 -7.89
CA LEU A 443 -1.38 7.53 -7.96
C LEU A 443 -2.69 7.95 -7.28
N LEU A 444 -3.78 7.22 -7.50
CA LEU A 444 -5.06 7.50 -6.82
C LEU A 444 -4.96 7.28 -5.31
N ASP A 445 -4.23 6.27 -4.87
CA ASP A 445 -4.03 6.01 -3.44
C ASP A 445 -3.14 7.08 -2.78
N GLN A 446 -2.17 7.65 -3.51
CA GLN A 446 -1.20 8.62 -3.01
C GLN A 446 -1.66 10.09 -3.16
N ALA A 447 -2.38 10.41 -4.24
CA ALA A 447 -2.79 11.77 -4.58
C ALA A 447 -4.29 12.04 -4.36
N GLY A 448 -5.06 10.99 -4.07
CA GLY A 448 -6.52 11.06 -3.98
C GLY A 448 -7.22 10.96 -5.34
N PRO A 449 -8.57 10.84 -5.34
CA PRO A 449 -9.36 10.57 -6.53
C PRO A 449 -9.51 11.77 -7.49
N GLU A 450 -9.15 12.97 -7.06
CA GLU A 450 -9.40 14.22 -7.81
C GLU A 450 -8.19 14.67 -8.65
N ILE A 451 -7.61 13.76 -9.43
CA ILE A 451 -6.61 14.11 -10.44
C ILE A 451 -7.35 14.73 -11.63
N ALA A 452 -7.07 16.01 -11.93
CA ALA A 452 -7.70 16.75 -13.03
C ALA A 452 -7.09 16.44 -14.41
N ALA A 453 -5.77 16.14 -14.45
CA ALA A 453 -5.10 15.72 -15.67
C ALA A 453 -3.93 14.76 -15.37
N PHE A 454 -3.67 13.86 -16.30
CA PHE A 454 -2.48 13.02 -16.35
C PHE A 454 -1.80 13.15 -17.70
N CYS A 455 -0.50 13.36 -17.73
CA CYS A 455 0.26 13.43 -18.98
C CYS A 455 1.47 12.49 -18.96
N GLY A 456 1.82 11.94 -20.14
CA GLY A 456 2.96 11.05 -20.28
C GLY A 456 3.42 10.86 -21.71
N GLY A 457 4.73 10.71 -21.89
CA GLY A 457 5.39 10.49 -23.18
C GLY A 457 5.02 9.15 -23.81
N VAL A 458 4.80 9.16 -25.13
CA VAL A 458 4.40 8.00 -25.89
C VAL A 458 5.61 7.33 -26.54
N GLY A 459 6.00 6.15 -25.97
CA GLY A 459 6.86 5.17 -26.63
C GLY A 459 6.02 4.02 -27.19
N THR A 460 5.87 2.91 -26.44
CA THR A 460 4.91 1.85 -26.78
C THR A 460 3.45 2.23 -26.48
N ALA A 461 3.19 3.35 -25.83
CA ALA A 461 1.94 3.81 -25.26
C ALA A 461 1.44 2.98 -24.04
N GLY A 462 2.06 1.87 -23.70
CA GLY A 462 1.60 0.96 -22.64
C GLY A 462 1.40 1.67 -21.30
N MET A 463 2.32 2.56 -20.89
CA MET A 463 2.21 3.30 -19.62
C MET A 463 1.01 4.26 -19.63
N LEU A 464 0.89 5.10 -20.66
CA LEU A 464 -0.21 6.07 -20.75
C LEU A 464 -1.57 5.37 -20.74
N MET A 465 -1.70 4.27 -21.51
CA MET A 465 -2.92 3.47 -21.59
C MET A 465 -3.22 2.72 -20.29
N GLY A 466 -2.20 2.18 -19.64
CA GLY A 466 -2.34 1.52 -18.35
C GLY A 466 -2.88 2.48 -17.28
N VAL A 467 -2.25 3.65 -17.13
CA VAL A 467 -2.68 4.68 -16.19
C VAL A 467 -4.09 5.17 -16.53
N SER A 468 -4.37 5.50 -17.81
CA SER A 468 -5.70 5.93 -18.25
C SER A 468 -6.78 4.92 -17.85
N ARG A 469 -6.56 3.63 -18.10
CA ARG A 469 -7.51 2.57 -17.75
C ARG A 469 -7.71 2.42 -16.24
N ALA A 470 -6.64 2.50 -15.46
CA ALA A 470 -6.72 2.42 -14.00
C ALA A 470 -7.51 3.61 -13.43
N LEU A 471 -7.22 4.84 -13.88
CA LEU A 471 -7.94 6.04 -13.46
C LEU A 471 -9.44 5.93 -13.79
N LYS A 472 -9.77 5.58 -15.04
CA LYS A 472 -11.16 5.39 -15.50
C LYS A 472 -11.90 4.28 -14.73
N ALA A 473 -11.24 3.14 -14.48
CA ALA A 473 -11.82 2.02 -13.75
C ALA A 473 -12.19 2.37 -12.30
N ARG A 474 -11.46 3.32 -11.70
CA ARG A 474 -11.73 3.84 -10.34
C ARG A 474 -12.56 5.14 -10.34
N GLY A 475 -13.19 5.48 -11.46
CA GLY A 475 -14.12 6.62 -11.58
C GLY A 475 -13.44 8.00 -11.67
N CYS A 476 -12.11 8.06 -11.77
CA CYS A 476 -11.39 9.32 -11.94
C CYS A 476 -11.57 9.84 -13.38
N ARG A 477 -11.96 11.11 -13.50
CA ARG A 477 -12.20 11.80 -14.79
C ARG A 477 -11.04 12.68 -15.22
N ALA A 478 -9.81 12.23 -14.95
CA ALA A 478 -8.61 12.95 -15.36
C ALA A 478 -8.54 13.09 -16.89
N ARG A 479 -8.21 14.28 -17.37
CA ARG A 479 -7.84 14.52 -18.78
C ARG A 479 -6.51 13.83 -19.08
N ILE A 480 -6.51 12.90 -20.03
CA ILE A 480 -5.33 12.10 -20.41
C ILE A 480 -4.63 12.75 -21.61
N VAL A 481 -3.38 13.15 -21.43
CA VAL A 481 -2.61 13.88 -22.44
C VAL A 481 -1.42 13.06 -22.89
N ALA A 482 -1.42 12.69 -24.18
CA ALA A 482 -0.32 11.99 -24.85
C ALA A 482 0.76 12.99 -25.27
N LEU A 483 2.03 12.68 -24.95
CA LEU A 483 3.14 13.60 -25.26
C LEU A 483 4.09 13.00 -26.30
N GLU A 484 4.56 13.86 -27.19
CA GLU A 484 5.57 13.52 -28.20
C GLU A 484 6.59 14.65 -28.36
N PRO A 485 7.83 14.38 -28.84
CA PRO A 485 8.81 15.43 -29.15
C PRO A 485 8.32 16.34 -30.28
N ALA A 486 8.50 17.65 -30.16
CA ALA A 486 8.11 18.63 -31.18
C ALA A 486 8.81 18.39 -32.52
N SER A 487 10.00 17.78 -32.53
CA SER A 487 10.74 17.37 -33.71
C SER A 487 10.24 16.08 -34.37
N SER A 488 9.38 15.29 -33.63
CA SER A 488 8.82 14.02 -34.14
C SER A 488 7.30 13.94 -33.87
N PRO A 489 6.49 14.85 -34.46
CA PRO A 489 5.09 15.04 -34.18
C PRO A 489 4.18 14.04 -34.92
N VAL A 490 4.31 12.75 -34.62
CA VAL A 490 3.57 11.65 -35.27
C VAL A 490 2.08 11.73 -34.94
N LEU A 491 1.72 11.97 -33.65
CA LEU A 491 0.35 11.97 -33.20
C LEU A 491 -0.40 13.24 -33.63
N THR A 492 0.27 14.38 -33.57
CA THR A 492 -0.34 15.70 -33.87
C THR A 492 -0.28 16.07 -35.35
N ARG A 493 0.76 15.61 -36.09
CA ARG A 493 0.99 16.02 -37.50
C ARG A 493 1.22 14.85 -38.46
N GLY A 494 1.16 13.60 -38.00
CA GLY A 494 1.35 12.41 -38.85
C GLY A 494 2.77 12.21 -39.38
N LYS A 495 3.78 12.91 -38.85
CA LYS A 495 5.15 12.90 -39.41
C LYS A 495 6.17 12.68 -38.28
N GLY A 496 6.97 11.61 -38.41
CA GLY A 496 8.15 11.39 -37.55
C GLY A 496 9.36 12.21 -37.98
N GLY A 497 10.28 12.49 -37.06
CA GLY A 497 11.52 13.20 -37.27
C GLY A 497 12.59 12.79 -36.26
N PRO A 498 13.86 13.23 -36.45
CA PRO A 498 14.96 12.92 -35.54
C PRO A 498 14.82 13.68 -34.22
N HIS A 499 15.11 13.01 -33.12
CA HIS A 499 15.16 13.59 -31.76
C HIS A 499 16.11 12.80 -30.88
N ARG A 500 16.43 13.34 -29.68
CA ARG A 500 17.30 12.70 -28.67
C ARG A 500 16.59 12.34 -27.38
N VAL A 501 15.26 12.33 -27.37
CA VAL A 501 14.48 11.92 -26.20
C VAL A 501 14.35 10.40 -26.21
N GLU A 502 15.11 9.72 -25.36
CA GLU A 502 15.12 8.26 -25.33
C GLU A 502 13.83 7.66 -24.77
N GLY A 503 13.40 6.55 -25.35
CA GLY A 503 12.27 5.73 -24.90
C GLY A 503 10.88 6.18 -25.35
N ILE A 504 10.79 7.27 -26.12
CA ILE A 504 9.55 7.79 -26.71
C ILE A 504 9.76 8.22 -28.16
N GLY A 505 8.69 8.61 -28.85
CA GLY A 505 8.81 9.17 -30.22
C GLY A 505 9.29 8.16 -31.24
N VAL A 506 8.78 6.94 -31.24
CA VAL A 506 9.25 5.78 -32.07
C VAL A 506 9.06 5.94 -33.58
N GLY A 507 8.59 7.10 -34.04
CA GLY A 507 8.44 7.42 -35.47
C GLY A 507 7.19 6.87 -36.15
N PHE A 508 6.37 6.14 -35.41
CA PHE A 508 5.06 5.63 -35.84
C PHE A 508 4.06 5.63 -34.69
N ARG A 509 2.77 5.50 -35.00
CA ARG A 509 1.72 5.39 -33.99
C ARG A 509 1.73 3.98 -33.36
N PRO A 510 1.97 3.85 -32.04
CA PRO A 510 2.04 2.53 -31.40
C PRO A 510 0.69 1.81 -31.41
N PRO A 511 0.65 0.47 -31.58
CA PRO A 511 -0.60 -0.31 -31.62
C PRO A 511 -1.45 -0.21 -30.33
N HIS A 512 -0.81 -0.01 -29.18
CA HIS A 512 -1.51 0.18 -27.91
C HIS A 512 -2.29 1.48 -27.81
N LEU A 513 -1.91 2.52 -28.56
CA LEU A 513 -2.52 3.85 -28.48
C LEU A 513 -3.86 3.88 -29.25
N LYS A 514 -4.96 3.86 -28.50
CA LYS A 514 -6.32 3.98 -29.06
C LYS A 514 -6.87 5.36 -28.78
N ASP A 515 -7.58 5.95 -29.77
CA ASP A 515 -8.19 7.28 -29.64
C ASP A 515 -9.19 7.40 -28.49
N SER A 516 -9.83 6.30 -28.10
CA SER A 516 -10.76 6.26 -26.97
C SER A 516 -10.09 6.37 -25.59
N ASP A 517 -8.79 6.21 -25.52
CA ASP A 517 -8.09 6.05 -24.23
C ASP A 517 -7.28 7.31 -23.83
N PHE A 518 -7.21 8.35 -24.68
CA PHE A 518 -6.63 9.65 -24.36
C PHE A 518 -7.47 10.79 -24.94
N ASP A 519 -7.35 12.00 -24.38
CA ASP A 519 -8.21 13.14 -24.73
C ASP A 519 -7.50 14.12 -25.65
N GLU A 520 -6.15 14.18 -25.60
CA GLU A 520 -5.35 15.17 -26.31
C GLU A 520 -3.94 14.65 -26.55
N ALA A 521 -3.33 15.11 -27.67
CA ALA A 521 -1.90 14.94 -27.93
C ALA A 521 -1.20 16.30 -27.97
N ARG A 522 -0.02 16.40 -27.32
CA ARG A 522 0.81 17.62 -27.28
C ARG A 522 2.24 17.34 -27.68
N THR A 523 2.84 18.29 -28.35
CA THR A 523 4.28 18.31 -28.58
C THR A 523 5.00 19.07 -27.48
N VAL A 524 6.19 18.61 -27.10
CA VAL A 524 7.08 19.28 -26.16
C VAL A 524 8.44 19.52 -26.80
N ASP A 525 8.98 20.70 -26.63
CA ASP A 525 10.31 21.04 -27.13
C ASP A 525 11.42 20.30 -26.36
N GLU A 526 12.38 19.73 -27.09
CA GLU A 526 13.47 18.96 -26.47
C GLU A 526 14.41 19.83 -25.64
N GLN A 527 14.69 21.05 -26.09
CA GLN A 527 15.59 21.96 -25.37
C GLN A 527 14.96 22.45 -24.07
N GLU A 528 13.65 22.73 -24.09
CA GLU A 528 12.88 23.04 -22.88
C GLU A 528 12.91 21.86 -21.91
N ALA A 529 12.68 20.63 -22.38
CA ALA A 529 12.75 19.44 -21.56
C ALA A 529 14.15 19.27 -20.94
N ARG A 530 15.23 19.49 -21.69
CA ARG A 530 16.60 19.42 -21.17
C ARG A 530 16.89 20.50 -20.11
N ALA A 531 16.38 21.71 -20.30
CA ALA A 531 16.49 22.78 -19.31
C ALA A 531 15.74 22.43 -18.02
N VAL A 532 14.52 21.89 -18.14
CA VAL A 532 13.73 21.44 -17.00
C VAL A 532 14.35 20.23 -16.31
N ALA A 533 15.01 19.30 -17.02
CA ALA A 533 15.74 18.20 -16.39
C ALA A 533 16.79 18.69 -15.37
N ARG A 534 17.58 19.70 -15.76
CA ARG A 534 18.58 20.32 -14.86
C ARG A 534 17.94 21.04 -13.68
N ARG A 535 16.83 21.73 -13.91
CA ARG A 535 16.07 22.42 -12.84
C ARG A 535 15.42 21.42 -11.88
N LEU A 536 14.83 20.32 -12.38
CA LEU A 536 14.29 19.25 -11.55
C LEU A 536 15.36 18.69 -10.60
N ALA A 537 16.56 18.43 -11.12
CA ALA A 537 17.65 17.93 -10.30
C ALA A 537 18.08 18.96 -9.25
N LYS A 538 18.26 20.24 -9.63
CA LYS A 538 18.77 21.30 -8.78
C LYS A 538 17.75 21.82 -7.77
N ASP A 539 16.51 22.07 -8.23
CA ASP A 539 15.51 22.83 -7.49
C ASP A 539 14.53 21.91 -6.73
N GLU A 540 14.32 20.66 -7.22
CA GLU A 540 13.36 19.68 -6.66
C GLU A 540 14.02 18.39 -6.17
N GLY A 541 15.33 18.18 -6.43
CA GLY A 541 16.03 16.94 -6.09
C GLY A 541 15.60 15.73 -6.93
N ILE A 542 14.88 15.93 -8.04
CA ILE A 542 14.41 14.87 -8.93
C ILE A 542 15.42 14.69 -10.05
N PHE A 543 16.26 13.64 -9.93
CA PHE A 543 17.31 13.34 -10.91
C PHE A 543 16.82 12.26 -11.89
N ALA A 544 16.35 12.69 -13.08
CA ALA A 544 15.64 11.83 -14.04
C ALA A 544 16.01 12.17 -15.50
N GLY A 545 15.69 11.26 -16.43
CA GLY A 545 16.02 11.42 -17.86
C GLY A 545 15.19 12.48 -18.60
N THR A 546 15.53 12.72 -19.87
CA THR A 546 14.89 13.75 -20.73
C THR A 546 13.39 13.51 -20.90
N SER A 547 12.96 12.25 -21.06
CA SER A 547 11.52 11.91 -21.18
C SER A 547 10.73 12.25 -19.93
N SER A 548 11.34 12.10 -18.74
CA SER A 548 10.76 12.53 -17.46
C SER A 548 10.57 14.05 -17.41
N ALA A 549 11.59 14.79 -17.81
CA ALA A 549 11.51 16.24 -17.86
C ALA A 549 10.49 16.74 -18.89
N MET A 550 10.38 16.06 -20.04
CA MET A 550 9.34 16.34 -21.03
C MET A 550 7.93 16.17 -20.44
N ASN A 551 7.71 15.13 -19.64
CA ASN A 551 6.47 14.93 -18.91
C ASN A 551 6.19 16.09 -17.94
N VAL A 552 7.21 16.56 -17.23
CA VAL A 552 7.06 17.68 -16.28
C VAL A 552 6.82 19.00 -17.00
N VAL A 553 7.45 19.29 -18.13
CA VAL A 553 7.14 20.48 -18.95
C VAL A 553 5.65 20.53 -19.27
N ALA A 554 5.10 19.45 -19.81
CA ALA A 554 3.68 19.38 -20.12
C ALA A 554 2.79 19.46 -18.88
N ALA A 555 3.20 18.84 -17.76
CA ALA A 555 2.47 18.93 -16.50
C ALA A 555 2.43 20.37 -15.96
N LEU A 556 3.51 21.14 -16.07
CA LEU A 556 3.55 22.55 -15.70
C LEU A 556 2.65 23.40 -16.60
N GLN A 557 2.63 23.14 -17.91
CA GLN A 557 1.72 23.82 -18.85
C GLN A 557 0.26 23.53 -18.52
N LEU A 558 -0.09 22.26 -18.26
CA LEU A 558 -1.42 21.86 -17.81
C LEU A 558 -1.80 22.48 -16.47
N ALA A 559 -0.85 22.57 -15.54
CA ALA A 559 -1.08 23.18 -14.23
C ALA A 559 -1.37 24.69 -14.34
N ALA A 560 -0.69 25.39 -15.24
CA ALA A 560 -0.98 26.80 -15.53
C ALA A 560 -2.36 26.99 -16.18
N GLU A 561 -2.77 26.07 -17.08
CA GLU A 561 -4.09 26.10 -17.72
C GLU A 561 -5.24 25.84 -16.74
N LEU A 562 -5.05 24.90 -15.80
CA LEU A 562 -6.10 24.43 -14.88
C LEU A 562 -6.28 25.35 -13.67
N GLY A 563 -5.21 26.07 -13.27
CA GLY A 563 -5.24 26.97 -12.12
C GLY A 563 -5.28 26.28 -10.75
N PRO A 564 -5.28 27.05 -9.67
CA PRO A 564 -5.18 26.56 -8.30
C PRO A 564 -6.37 25.67 -7.89
N GLY A 565 -6.13 24.77 -6.92
CA GLY A 565 -7.14 23.85 -6.41
C GLY A 565 -7.40 22.64 -7.31
N LYS A 566 -6.60 22.44 -8.34
CA LYS A 566 -6.58 21.23 -9.18
C LYS A 566 -5.27 20.48 -9.02
N THR A 567 -5.24 19.21 -9.46
CA THR A 567 -4.05 18.37 -9.42
C THR A 567 -3.74 17.83 -10.81
N VAL A 568 -2.50 17.99 -11.24
CA VAL A 568 -1.94 17.35 -12.44
C VAL A 568 -0.96 16.28 -11.99
N ALA A 569 -1.08 15.07 -12.51
CA ALA A 569 -0.15 13.98 -12.23
C ALA A 569 0.67 13.62 -13.46
N THR A 570 1.91 13.21 -13.24
CA THR A 570 2.82 12.69 -14.27
C THR A 570 3.84 11.73 -13.67
N VAL A 571 4.77 11.20 -14.49
CA VAL A 571 5.78 10.22 -14.08
C VAL A 571 7.19 10.66 -14.37
N ALA A 572 8.12 10.46 -13.44
CA ALA A 572 9.56 10.46 -13.68
C ALA A 572 9.97 9.02 -14.06
N VAL A 573 10.19 8.83 -15.37
CA VAL A 573 10.23 7.53 -16.07
C VAL A 573 11.41 6.67 -15.68
N ASP A 574 12.61 7.28 -15.66
CA ASP A 574 13.87 6.61 -15.38
C ASP A 574 14.90 7.55 -14.71
N SER A 575 15.91 6.94 -14.10
CA SER A 575 16.94 7.64 -13.34
C SER A 575 17.90 8.43 -14.22
N GLY A 576 18.25 9.64 -13.78
CA GLY A 576 19.29 10.49 -14.37
C GLY A 576 20.68 9.85 -14.40
N PHE A 577 20.96 8.85 -13.54
CA PHE A 577 22.21 8.08 -13.56
C PHE A 577 22.48 7.39 -14.90
N LYS A 578 21.45 7.09 -15.68
CA LYS A 578 21.55 6.47 -17.01
C LYS A 578 22.04 7.43 -18.10
N TYR A 579 22.18 8.72 -17.78
CA TYR A 579 22.49 9.81 -18.72
C TYR A 579 23.74 10.61 -18.36
N LEU A 580 24.49 10.18 -17.33
CA LEU A 580 25.69 10.90 -16.85
C LEU A 580 26.83 10.93 -17.86
N ALA A 581 26.98 9.87 -18.68
CA ALA A 581 27.98 9.84 -19.74
C ALA A 581 27.57 10.65 -21.00
N GLY A 582 26.31 11.07 -21.09
CA GLY A 582 25.78 11.90 -22.18
C GLY A 582 25.89 13.39 -21.87
N ASP A 583 25.32 14.21 -22.77
CA ASP A 583 25.37 15.67 -22.71
C ASP A 583 24.23 16.33 -21.91
N LEU A 584 23.27 15.55 -21.38
CA LEU A 584 22.09 16.07 -20.68
C LEU A 584 22.47 16.91 -19.46
N TYR A 585 23.42 16.41 -18.66
CA TYR A 585 23.90 17.00 -17.41
C TYR A 585 25.31 17.57 -17.48
N GLN A 586 25.89 17.72 -18.67
CA GLN A 586 27.12 18.47 -18.83
C GLN A 586 26.85 19.96 -18.55
N LEU A 587 27.64 20.54 -17.60
CA LEU A 587 27.58 21.93 -17.16
C LEU A 587 28.33 22.84 -18.12
#